data_1a7ef2962c3969cb28ca1add4c1944a1
#
_entry.id   1a7ef2962c3969cb28ca1add4c1944a1
#
_cell.length_a   1.000
_cell.length_b   1.000
_cell.length_c   1.000
_cell.angle_alpha   90.00
_cell.angle_beta   90.00
_cell.angle_gamma   90.00
#
_symmetry.space_group_name_H-M   'P 1'
#
loop_
_entity.id
_entity.type
_entity.pdbx_description
1 polymer ?
#
loop_
_entity_poly.entity_id
_entity_poly.type
_entity_poly.pdbx_seq_one_letter_code
_entity_poly.pdbx_strand_id
1 'polypeptide(L)'
;MDFADFNANGDDVTSTQRFSDDLLSNPGSGLSPEENAAIDALPSGSALLVVKRGADIGARFLLDQDETVAGRHPNAGIFLDDVTVSRRHAQFLRHGTSFEVKDLGSMNGTYFDGVRIDSALLDDGAEVQVGKFRLTFYASPLDKRGA
;
A
#
# COMPACT_ATOMS: atom_id res chain seq x y z
N MET A 1 21.36 -18.28 23.54
CA MET A 1 21.01 -17.93 23.12
C MET A 1 20.41 -17.77 22.86
N ASP A 2 20.84 -18.00 23.48
CA ASP A 2 20.39 -17.65 23.08
C ASP A 2 19.72 -17.51 22.95
N PHE A 3 19.61 -17.54 22.94
CA PHE A 3 19.07 -17.27 22.80
C PHE A 3 18.82 -17.54 22.57
N ALA A 4 19.56 -17.70 22.97
CA ALA A 4 19.32 -17.55 22.47
C ALA A 4 18.88 -17.57 22.09
N ASP A 5 19.27 -17.88 22.86
CA ASP A 5 18.94 -17.61 22.38
C ASP A 5 18.26 -17.39 22.09
N PHE A 6 18.21 -17.36 21.86
CA PHE A 6 17.68 -17.00 21.61
C PHE A 6 17.36 -17.13 21.30
N ASN A 7 17.74 -17.19 21.78
CA ASN A 7 17.49 -16.93 21.25
C ASN A 7 17.17 -16.97 20.89
N ALA A 8 17.80 -17.26 21.31
CA ALA A 8 17.69 -16.95 20.85
C ALA A 8 17.33 -16.79 20.40
N ASN A 9 17.51 -16.92 20.60
CA ASN A 9 17.33 -16.53 20.01
C ASN A 9 17.01 -16.21 19.61
N GLY A 10 17.67 -16.58 20.00
CA GLY A 10 17.63 -15.89 19.57
C GLY A 10 17.25 -15.72 19.17
N ASP A 11 17.50 -15.72 19.17
CA ASP A 11 17.26 -15.23 18.65
C ASP A 11 16.80 -15.02 18.42
N ASP A 12 17.22 -15.26 18.70
CA ASP A 12 16.88 -14.73 18.36
C ASP A 12 16.63 -14.24 18.23
N VAL A 13 16.94 -14.48 18.55
CA VAL A 13 16.71 -13.66 18.41
C VAL A 13 16.93 -13.44 17.72
N THR A 14 17.27 -13.79 18.07
CA THR A 14 17.38 -13.30 17.44
C THR A 14 17.08 -13.29 16.50
N SER A 15 17.28 -13.64 16.03
CA SER A 15 16.77 -13.32 15.09
C SER A 15 15.71 -12.68 15.14
N THR A 16 15.30 -12.67 15.62
CA THR A 16 14.23 -11.99 15.91
C THR A 16 14.63 -10.72 16.19
N GLN A 17 15.62 -10.50 16.31
CA GLN A 17 16.02 -9.45 16.73
C GLN A 17 16.20 -8.45 15.75
N ARG A 18 16.79 -8.57 14.75
CA ARG A 18 16.99 -7.70 13.87
C ARG A 18 15.82 -7.18 13.29
N PHE A 19 14.97 -7.87 12.98
CA PHE A 19 13.77 -7.49 12.46
C PHE A 19 13.03 -6.61 13.44
N SER A 20 13.18 -6.81 14.68
CA SER A 20 12.57 -5.98 15.68
C SER A 20 13.13 -4.56 15.66
N ASP A 21 14.40 -4.44 15.35
CA ASP A 21 15.00 -3.12 15.31
C ASP A 21 14.41 -2.28 14.22
N ASP A 22 14.12 -2.89 13.07
CA ASP A 22 13.49 -2.15 11.99
C ASP A 22 12.11 -1.67 12.40
N LEU A 23 11.37 -2.49 13.09
CA LEU A 23 10.05 -2.11 13.54
C LEU A 23 10.13 -1.00 14.55
N LEU A 24 11.14 -1.01 15.40
CA LEU A 24 11.30 0.03 16.39
C LEU A 24 11.74 1.33 15.74
N SER A 25 12.50 1.25 14.65
CA SER A 25 12.95 2.44 13.97
C SER A 25 11.83 3.12 13.22
N ASN A 26 10.93 2.34 12.64
CA ASN A 26 9.83 2.87 11.86
C ASN A 26 8.53 2.19 12.24
N PRO A 27 8.11 2.35 13.48
CA PRO A 27 6.96 1.61 13.98
C PRO A 27 5.67 1.85 13.21
N GLY A 28 5.54 2.97 12.56
CA GLY A 28 4.33 3.28 11.86
C GLY A 28 4.36 3.02 10.38
N SER A 29 5.52 2.79 9.82
CA SER A 29 5.60 2.69 8.37
C SER A 29 5.57 1.26 7.86
N GLY A 30 6.28 0.37 8.50
CA GLY A 30 6.42 -0.99 8.00
C GLY A 30 7.07 -1.04 6.62
N LEU A 31 7.80 0.00 6.23
CA LEU A 31 8.41 0.07 4.91
C LEU A 31 9.81 -0.51 4.93
N SER A 32 10.14 -1.24 3.87
CA SER A 32 11.50 -1.71 3.67
C SER A 32 12.37 -0.56 3.16
N PRO A 33 13.69 -0.69 3.23
CA PRO A 33 14.56 0.34 2.65
C PRO A 33 14.30 0.55 1.17
N GLU A 34 13.98 -0.52 0.43
CA GLU A 34 13.68 -0.40 -1.00
C GLU A 34 12.39 0.37 -1.22
N GLU A 35 11.40 0.15 -0.38
CA GLU A 35 10.14 0.88 -0.49
C GLU A 35 10.33 2.34 -0.17
N ASN A 36 11.11 2.64 0.87
CA ASN A 36 11.41 4.02 1.20
C ASN A 36 12.15 4.71 0.06
N ALA A 37 13.11 4.03 -0.55
CA ALA A 37 13.84 4.61 -1.68
C ALA A 37 12.92 4.86 -2.86
N ALA A 38 11.99 3.95 -3.12
CA ALA A 38 11.04 4.11 -4.23
C ALA A 38 10.15 5.32 -3.99
N ILE A 39 9.70 5.50 -2.76
CA ILE A 39 8.84 6.65 -2.43
C ILE A 39 9.64 7.95 -2.55
N ASP A 40 10.87 7.96 -2.06
CA ASP A 40 11.70 9.16 -2.11
C ASP A 40 12.00 9.57 -3.55
N ALA A 41 11.99 8.64 -4.47
CA ALA A 41 12.26 8.91 -5.87
C ALA A 41 11.04 9.30 -6.68
N LEU A 42 9.84 9.32 -6.08
CA LEU A 42 8.63 9.63 -6.82
C LEU A 42 8.64 11.07 -7.32
N PRO A 43 8.40 11.27 -8.62
CA PRO A 43 8.25 12.64 -9.12
C PRO A 43 6.97 13.28 -8.62
N SER A 44 6.91 14.58 -8.66
CA SER A 44 5.67 15.29 -8.34
C SER A 44 4.55 14.79 -9.24
N GLY A 45 3.39 14.57 -8.67
CA GLY A 45 2.23 14.06 -9.40
C GLY A 45 2.17 12.55 -9.51
N SER A 46 3.11 11.84 -8.89
CA SER A 46 3.11 10.38 -8.87
C SER A 46 2.93 9.89 -7.44
N ALA A 47 2.47 8.66 -7.30
CA ALA A 47 2.27 8.05 -6.00
C ALA A 47 2.55 6.57 -6.10
N LEU A 48 2.63 5.90 -4.97
CA LEU A 48 2.92 4.47 -4.91
C LEU A 48 1.87 3.78 -4.04
N LEU A 49 1.38 2.64 -4.50
CA LEU A 49 0.55 1.76 -3.70
C LEU A 49 1.36 0.52 -3.37
N VAL A 50 1.39 0.14 -2.11
CA VAL A 50 2.13 -1.04 -1.65
C VAL A 50 1.16 -2.02 -1.04
N VAL A 51 1.22 -3.27 -1.47
CA VAL A 51 0.35 -4.33 -0.93
C VAL A 51 0.85 -4.71 0.45
N LYS A 52 0.02 -4.51 1.46
CA LYS A 52 0.35 -4.84 2.84
C LYS A 52 -0.32 -6.11 3.32
N ARG A 53 -1.39 -6.52 2.66
CA ARG A 53 -2.11 -7.73 3.04
C ARG A 53 -2.75 -8.36 1.81
N GLY A 54 -2.79 -9.67 1.76
CA GLY A 54 -3.32 -10.43 0.64
C GLY A 54 -2.19 -11.16 -0.07
N ALA A 55 -2.48 -11.72 -1.23
CA ALA A 55 -1.43 -12.32 -2.05
C ALA A 55 -0.47 -11.23 -2.52
N ASP A 56 0.74 -11.58 -2.80
CA ASP A 56 1.75 -10.65 -3.32
C ASP A 56 2.07 -9.50 -2.40
N ILE A 57 2.12 -9.77 -1.09
CA ILE A 57 2.55 -8.75 -0.11
C ILE A 57 3.89 -8.18 -0.55
N GLY A 58 3.99 -6.87 -0.54
CA GLY A 58 5.18 -6.16 -0.95
C GLY A 58 5.16 -5.72 -2.40
N ALA A 59 4.18 -6.17 -3.18
CA ALA A 59 4.04 -5.70 -4.56
C ALA A 59 3.76 -4.20 -4.55
N ARG A 60 4.27 -3.51 -5.54
CA ARG A 60 4.16 -2.05 -5.62
C ARG A 60 3.58 -1.67 -6.96
N PHE A 61 2.70 -0.67 -6.95
CA PHE A 61 2.06 -0.16 -8.15
C PHE A 61 2.27 1.35 -8.21
N LEU A 62 2.83 1.80 -9.31
CA LEU A 62 3.07 3.23 -9.52
C LEU A 62 1.79 3.87 -10.04
N LEU A 63 1.38 4.96 -9.42
CA LEU A 63 0.26 5.76 -9.87
C LEU A 63 0.82 7.01 -10.53
N ASP A 64 0.90 7.02 -11.85
CA ASP A 64 1.42 8.16 -12.60
C ASP A 64 0.53 8.53 -13.78
N GLN A 65 -0.69 8.02 -13.77
CA GLN A 65 -1.67 8.30 -14.80
C GLN A 65 -2.85 9.06 -14.19
N ASP A 66 -3.64 9.72 -15.01
CA ASP A 66 -4.83 10.41 -14.51
C ASP A 66 -5.86 9.44 -13.98
N GLU A 67 -5.91 8.23 -14.53
CA GLU A 67 -6.84 7.20 -14.11
C GLU A 67 -6.14 5.86 -14.10
N THR A 68 -6.31 5.10 -13.03
CA THR A 68 -5.76 3.75 -12.92
C THR A 68 -6.83 2.86 -12.32
N VAL A 69 -7.19 1.78 -13.01
CA VAL A 69 -8.22 0.87 -12.53
C VAL A 69 -7.57 -0.29 -11.79
N ALA A 70 -8.12 -0.62 -10.63
CA ALA A 70 -7.74 -1.80 -9.88
C ALA A 70 -8.82 -2.85 -10.05
N GLY A 71 -8.46 -4.07 -10.36
CA GLY A 71 -9.44 -5.12 -10.55
C GLY A 71 -8.83 -6.45 -10.96
N ARG A 72 -9.70 -7.41 -11.16
CA ARG A 72 -9.29 -8.76 -11.52
C ARG A 72 -9.15 -8.96 -13.03
N HIS A 73 -9.46 -7.95 -13.82
CA HIS A 73 -9.28 -8.03 -15.26
C HIS A 73 -7.80 -7.91 -15.62
N PRO A 74 -7.28 -8.74 -16.51
CA PRO A 74 -5.84 -8.69 -16.86
C PRO A 74 -5.37 -7.33 -17.39
N ASN A 75 -6.28 -6.54 -17.94
CA ASN A 75 -5.92 -5.21 -18.47
C ASN A 75 -5.97 -4.12 -17.41
N ALA A 76 -6.34 -4.45 -16.17
CA ALA A 76 -6.35 -3.46 -15.11
C ALA A 76 -4.92 -2.98 -14.84
N GLY A 77 -4.76 -1.68 -14.63
CA GLY A 77 -3.45 -1.13 -14.30
C GLY A 77 -2.92 -1.68 -12.99
N ILE A 78 -3.81 -1.95 -12.05
CA ILE A 78 -3.47 -2.64 -10.81
C ILE A 78 -4.22 -3.97 -10.87
N PHE A 79 -3.54 -5.01 -11.35
CA PHE A 79 -4.16 -6.31 -11.50
C PHE A 79 -4.08 -7.06 -10.18
N LEU A 80 -5.25 -7.34 -9.61
CA LEU A 80 -5.36 -8.07 -8.35
C LEU A 80 -6.12 -9.35 -8.62
N ASP A 81 -5.40 -10.44 -8.79
CA ASP A 81 -5.97 -11.72 -9.22
C ASP A 81 -6.51 -12.48 -8.03
N ASP A 82 -7.71 -12.18 -7.62
CA ASP A 82 -8.36 -12.86 -6.51
C ASP A 82 -9.86 -12.81 -6.70
N VAL A 83 -10.55 -13.87 -6.27
CA VAL A 83 -12.00 -13.98 -6.43
C VAL A 83 -12.76 -12.93 -5.62
N THR A 84 -12.14 -12.36 -4.60
CA THR A 84 -12.79 -11.30 -3.81
C THR A 84 -12.75 -9.95 -4.49
N VAL A 85 -12.04 -9.84 -5.61
CA VAL A 85 -11.88 -8.58 -6.34
C VAL A 85 -12.77 -8.62 -7.59
N SER A 86 -13.56 -7.58 -7.80
CA SER A 86 -14.36 -7.46 -9.00
C SER A 86 -13.47 -7.15 -10.19
N ARG A 87 -13.96 -7.46 -11.39
CA ARG A 87 -13.16 -7.25 -12.60
C ARG A 87 -12.73 -5.79 -12.72
N ARG A 88 -13.64 -4.86 -12.47
CA ARG A 88 -13.33 -3.44 -12.34
C ARG A 88 -13.83 -3.07 -10.96
N HIS A 89 -12.91 -2.99 -10.01
CA HIS A 89 -13.28 -2.86 -8.61
C HIS A 89 -13.23 -1.42 -8.13
N ALA A 90 -12.14 -0.76 -8.39
CA ALA A 90 -11.94 0.61 -7.94
C ALA A 90 -11.09 1.35 -8.96
N GLN A 91 -11.15 2.67 -8.90
CA GLN A 91 -10.39 3.50 -9.81
C GLN A 91 -9.67 4.56 -8.99
N PHE A 92 -8.41 4.75 -9.31
CA PHE A 92 -7.62 5.79 -8.68
C PHE A 92 -7.53 6.95 -9.68
N LEU A 93 -7.94 8.13 -9.23
CA LEU A 93 -8.03 9.32 -10.06
C LEU A 93 -7.03 10.35 -9.57
N ARG A 94 -6.26 10.91 -10.48
CA ARG A 94 -5.30 11.95 -10.15
C ARG A 94 -5.90 13.32 -10.44
N HIS A 95 -5.82 14.19 -9.46
CA HIS A 95 -6.27 15.56 -9.58
C HIS A 95 -5.10 16.47 -9.25
N GLY A 96 -4.30 16.82 -10.24
CA GLY A 96 -3.07 17.58 -10.02
C GLY A 96 -2.07 16.72 -9.24
N THR A 97 -1.80 17.06 -7.99
CA THR A 97 -0.90 16.28 -7.15
C THR A 97 -1.66 15.48 -6.09
N SER A 98 -2.99 15.50 -6.14
CA SER A 98 -3.83 14.75 -5.21
C SER A 98 -4.40 13.52 -5.91
N PHE A 99 -4.79 12.54 -5.10
CA PHE A 99 -5.39 11.32 -5.63
C PHE A 99 -6.68 11.01 -4.89
N GLU A 100 -7.59 10.39 -5.63
CA GLU A 100 -8.87 9.96 -5.11
C GLU A 100 -9.07 8.50 -5.47
N VAL A 101 -9.69 7.71 -4.58
CA VAL A 101 -10.12 6.36 -4.92
C VAL A 101 -11.63 6.35 -5.03
N LYS A 102 -12.15 5.65 -6.04
CA LYS A 102 -13.57 5.58 -6.31
C LYS A 102 -13.96 4.12 -6.54
N ASP A 103 -15.02 3.67 -5.86
CA ASP A 103 -15.53 2.33 -6.07
C ASP A 103 -16.28 2.29 -7.40
N LEU A 104 -16.10 1.23 -8.17
CA LEU A 104 -16.73 1.09 -9.48
C LEU A 104 -17.91 0.12 -9.44
N GLY A 105 -18.65 0.14 -8.33
CA GLY A 105 -19.79 -0.77 -8.19
C GLY A 105 -19.34 -2.19 -7.86
N SER A 106 -18.29 -2.32 -7.10
CA SER A 106 -17.75 -3.64 -6.79
C SER A 106 -18.70 -4.44 -5.92
N MET A 107 -18.59 -5.76 -6.00
CA MET A 107 -19.43 -6.65 -5.23
C MET A 107 -19.12 -6.55 -3.73
N ASN A 108 -17.86 -6.52 -3.37
CA ASN A 108 -17.45 -6.54 -1.98
C ASN A 108 -17.15 -5.18 -1.39
N GLY A 109 -17.20 -4.14 -2.21
CA GLY A 109 -16.96 -2.77 -1.74
C GLY A 109 -15.50 -2.41 -1.70
N THR A 110 -15.24 -1.13 -1.61
CA THR A 110 -13.91 -0.56 -1.42
C THR A 110 -13.92 0.14 -0.08
N TYR A 111 -12.85 -0.06 0.70
CA TYR A 111 -12.78 0.49 2.06
C TYR A 111 -11.59 1.41 2.19
N PHE A 112 -11.81 2.53 2.86
CA PHE A 112 -10.78 3.53 3.10
C PHE A 112 -10.60 3.61 4.62
N ASP A 113 -9.41 3.26 5.08
CA ASP A 113 -9.10 3.20 6.51
C ASP A 113 -10.20 2.46 7.30
N GLY A 114 -10.67 1.37 6.73
CA GLY A 114 -11.65 0.50 7.38
C GLY A 114 -13.11 0.86 7.18
N VAL A 115 -13.38 1.95 6.45
CA VAL A 115 -14.75 2.40 6.22
C VAL A 115 -15.13 2.22 4.76
N ARG A 116 -16.27 1.61 4.48
CA ARG A 116 -16.72 1.44 3.10
C ARG A 116 -17.06 2.80 2.50
N ILE A 117 -16.59 3.03 1.28
CA ILE A 117 -16.75 4.33 0.63
C ILE A 117 -17.23 4.16 -0.80
N ASP A 118 -17.82 5.23 -1.33
CA ASP A 118 -18.07 5.36 -2.76
C ASP A 118 -16.87 6.05 -3.39
N SER A 119 -16.31 7.05 -2.72
CA SER A 119 -15.07 7.70 -3.12
C SER A 119 -14.45 8.36 -1.91
N ALA A 120 -13.15 8.59 -1.97
CA ALA A 120 -12.43 9.25 -0.88
C ALA A 120 -11.13 9.84 -1.41
N LEU A 121 -10.76 10.98 -0.87
CA LEU A 121 -9.46 11.57 -1.18
C LEU A 121 -8.40 10.83 -0.37
N LEU A 122 -7.26 10.59 -0.98
CA LEU A 122 -6.20 9.81 -0.35
C LEU A 122 -5.15 10.71 0.27
N ASP A 123 -4.84 10.41 1.52
CA ASP A 123 -3.76 11.08 2.22
C ASP A 123 -2.58 10.12 2.27
N ASP A 124 -1.38 10.67 2.43
CA ASP A 124 -0.18 9.86 2.55
C ASP A 124 -0.35 8.88 3.71
N GLY A 125 -0.12 7.60 3.46
CA GLY A 125 -0.28 6.57 4.47
C GLY A 125 -1.68 5.98 4.55
N ALA A 126 -2.63 6.45 3.73
CA ALA A 126 -3.99 5.93 3.77
C ALA A 126 -4.04 4.48 3.33
N GLU A 127 -4.92 3.71 3.94
CA GLU A 127 -5.11 2.31 3.60
C GLU A 127 -6.37 2.14 2.76
N VAL A 128 -6.25 1.46 1.63
CA VAL A 128 -7.38 1.14 0.76
C VAL A 128 -7.51 -0.37 0.71
N GLN A 129 -8.70 -0.87 1.02
CA GLN A 129 -8.96 -2.31 0.95
C GLN A 129 -9.81 -2.61 -0.27
N VAL A 130 -9.31 -3.53 -1.10
CA VAL A 130 -9.96 -4.01 -2.30
C VAL A 130 -10.00 -5.53 -2.22
N GLY A 131 -11.16 -6.10 -1.96
CA GLY A 131 -11.27 -7.53 -1.72
C GLY A 131 -10.42 -7.91 -0.51
N LYS A 132 -9.57 -8.91 -0.66
CA LYS A 132 -8.68 -9.34 0.40
C LYS A 132 -7.43 -8.51 0.50
N PHE A 133 -7.19 -7.61 -0.46
CA PHE A 133 -5.97 -6.84 -0.49
C PHE A 133 -6.09 -5.57 0.33
N ARG A 134 -5.04 -5.25 1.05
CA ARG A 134 -4.93 -3.96 1.71
C ARG A 134 -3.71 -3.29 1.11
N LEU A 135 -3.95 -2.10 0.56
CA LEU A 135 -2.93 -1.33 -0.13
C LEU A 135 -2.72 -0.04 0.63
N THR A 136 -1.47 0.34 0.81
CA THR A 136 -1.18 1.62 1.46
C THR A 136 -0.70 2.60 0.41
N PHE A 137 -1.25 3.81 0.46
CA PHE A 137 -0.97 4.87 -0.48
C PHE A 137 0.14 5.76 0.05
N TYR A 138 1.14 6.02 -0.78
CA TYR A 138 2.24 6.91 -0.43
C TYR A 138 2.39 7.97 -1.50
N ALA A 139 2.29 9.24 -1.10
CA ALA A 139 2.44 10.35 -2.02
C ALA A 139 3.91 10.66 -2.25
N SER A 140 4.22 11.35 -3.36
CA SER A 140 5.56 11.85 -3.57
C SER A 140 5.93 12.82 -2.45
N PRO A 141 7.14 12.73 -1.89
CA PRO A 141 7.58 13.70 -0.90
C PRO A 141 7.55 15.14 -1.42
N LEU A 142 7.65 15.30 -2.75
CA LEU A 142 7.60 16.64 -3.36
C LEU A 142 6.22 17.26 -3.29
N ASP A 143 5.18 16.42 -3.12
CA ASP A 143 3.81 16.88 -3.09
C ASP A 143 3.22 16.96 -1.68
N LYS A 144 3.93 16.42 -0.69
CA LYS A 144 3.45 16.49 0.66
C LYS A 144 3.56 17.92 1.15
N ARG A 145 2.47 18.41 1.69
CA ARG A 145 2.49 19.77 2.12
C ARG A 145 3.11 19.85 3.41
N GLY A 146 3.50 18.95 3.93
CA GLY A 146 4.25 18.92 5.07
C GLY A 146 3.92 20.03 5.92
N ALA A 147 3.22 20.59 5.46
CA ALA A 147 2.98 21.66 6.21
C ALA A 147 2.29 21.72 6.98
#